data_fca871cdc075343919ef81297e8098d4
#
_entry.id   fca871cdc075343919ef81297e8098d4
#
_cell.length_a   1.000
_cell.length_b   1.000
_cell.length_c   1.000
_cell.angle_alpha   90.00
_cell.angle_beta   90.00
_cell.angle_gamma   90.00
#
_symmetry.space_group_name_H-M   'P 1'
#
loop_
_entity.id
_entity.type
_entity.pdbx_description
1 polymer ?
#
loop_
_entity_poly.entity_id
_entity_poly.type
_entity_poly.pdbx_seq_one_letter_code
_entity_poly.pdbx_strand_id
1 'polypeptide(L)'
;MFHMVARFESADGVREELLARLLEMEQLTQSEPGCVYYTLNVDRENPNIFYFREAWNSDGDLALHDQTAHVKAIREDEKRLTKGGISVLFMQQP
;
A
#
# COMPACT_ATOMS: atom_id res chain seq x y z
N MET A 1 -13.87 -5.44 11.42
CA MET A 1 -13.22 -5.28 10.10
C MET A 1 -13.33 -3.85 9.64
N PHE A 2 -12.29 -3.33 9.05
CA PHE A 2 -12.32 -2.00 8.42
C PHE A 2 -11.64 -2.08 7.06
N HIS A 3 -11.90 -1.05 6.23
CA HIS A 3 -11.33 -0.91 4.89
C HIS A 3 -10.40 0.29 4.86
N MET A 4 -9.40 0.24 3.99
CA MET A 4 -8.53 1.40 3.79
C MET A 4 -8.04 1.46 2.35
N VAL A 5 -7.61 2.64 1.95
CA VAL A 5 -6.94 2.88 0.69
C VAL A 5 -5.62 3.57 0.98
N ALA A 6 -4.54 3.03 0.47
CA ALA A 6 -3.22 3.66 0.51
C ALA A 6 -2.88 4.17 -0.89
N ARG A 7 -2.51 5.46 -1.00
CA ARG A 7 -2.22 6.11 -2.27
C ARG A 7 -0.73 6.41 -2.39
N PHE A 8 -0.18 6.06 -3.54
CA PHE A 8 1.23 6.29 -3.90
C PHE A 8 1.28 7.03 -5.23
N GLU A 9 1.93 8.18 -5.28
CA GLU A 9 2.25 8.80 -6.57
C GLU A 9 3.75 8.66 -6.81
N SER A 10 4.15 8.09 -7.96
CA SER A 10 5.58 7.85 -8.21
C SER A 10 6.32 9.18 -8.40
N ALA A 11 7.51 9.26 -7.83
CA ALA A 11 8.45 10.31 -8.17
C ALA A 11 8.89 10.18 -9.65
N ASP A 12 9.38 11.28 -10.21
CA ASP A 12 9.79 11.30 -11.61
C ASP A 12 10.91 10.29 -11.86
N GLY A 13 10.75 9.50 -12.93
CA GLY A 13 11.79 8.58 -13.40
C GLY A 13 11.88 7.26 -12.64
N VAL A 14 11.04 7.02 -11.63
CA VAL A 14 11.12 5.78 -10.82
C VAL A 14 9.82 4.97 -10.81
N ARG A 15 8.90 5.26 -11.73
CA ARG A 15 7.59 4.58 -11.77
C ARG A 15 7.72 3.06 -11.82
N GLU A 16 8.60 2.54 -12.68
CA GLU A 16 8.72 1.10 -12.84
C GLU A 16 9.34 0.44 -11.62
N GLU A 17 10.26 1.10 -10.95
CA GLU A 17 10.80 0.61 -9.69
C GLU A 17 9.71 0.57 -8.62
N LEU A 18 8.93 1.64 -8.48
CA LEU A 18 7.83 1.68 -7.53
C LEU A 18 6.81 0.58 -7.82
N LEU A 19 6.40 0.42 -9.09
CA LEU A 19 5.44 -0.60 -9.48
C LEU A 19 5.92 -2.00 -9.09
N ALA A 20 7.19 -2.32 -9.36
CA ALA A 20 7.76 -3.62 -9.01
C ALA A 20 7.70 -3.86 -7.50
N ARG A 21 8.02 -2.83 -6.70
CA ARG A 21 7.95 -2.91 -5.23
C ARG A 21 6.52 -3.12 -4.74
N LEU A 22 5.55 -2.42 -5.33
CA LEU A 22 4.15 -2.55 -4.94
C LEU A 22 3.57 -3.91 -5.33
N LEU A 23 3.95 -4.46 -6.48
CA LEU A 23 3.53 -5.81 -6.89
C LEU A 23 4.07 -6.88 -5.92
N GLU A 24 5.30 -6.73 -5.47
CA GLU A 24 5.87 -7.63 -4.46
C GLU A 24 5.10 -7.52 -3.12
N MET A 25 4.79 -6.30 -2.69
CA MET A 25 3.99 -6.08 -1.48
C MET A 25 2.62 -6.73 -1.59
N GLU A 26 1.98 -6.64 -2.76
CA GLU A 26 0.68 -7.29 -2.98
C GLU A 26 0.76 -8.79 -2.73
N GLN A 27 1.78 -9.45 -3.28
CA GLN A 27 1.95 -10.88 -3.10
C GLN A 27 2.25 -11.27 -1.65
N LEU A 28 3.16 -10.55 -1.01
CA LEU A 28 3.59 -10.87 0.35
C LEU A 28 2.50 -10.62 1.39
N THR A 29 1.65 -9.61 1.17
CA THR A 29 0.65 -9.21 2.15
C THR A 29 -0.58 -10.11 2.14
N GLN A 30 -0.90 -10.78 1.02
CA GLN A 30 -2.10 -11.62 0.90
C GLN A 30 -2.21 -12.67 2.02
N SER A 31 -1.10 -13.21 2.48
CA SER A 31 -1.08 -14.30 3.47
C SER A 31 -0.84 -13.80 4.89
N GLU A 32 -0.78 -12.51 5.13
CA GLU A 32 -0.60 -11.99 6.48
C GLU A 32 -1.84 -12.21 7.34
N PRO A 33 -1.66 -12.48 8.65
CA PRO A 33 -2.79 -12.67 9.55
C PRO A 33 -3.72 -11.47 9.56
N GLY A 34 -5.02 -11.72 9.45
CA GLY A 34 -6.04 -10.66 9.48
C GLY A 34 -6.21 -9.87 8.20
N CYS A 35 -5.44 -10.17 7.16
CA CYS A 35 -5.62 -9.54 5.85
C CYS A 35 -6.82 -10.16 5.14
N VAL A 36 -7.88 -9.38 4.96
CA VAL A 36 -9.08 -9.84 4.25
C VAL A 36 -8.87 -9.75 2.74
N TYR A 37 -8.37 -8.60 2.27
CA TYR A 37 -7.90 -8.43 0.90
C TYR A 37 -6.84 -7.33 0.86
N TYR A 38 -6.00 -7.38 -0.17
CA TYR A 38 -4.93 -6.41 -0.39
C TYR A 38 -4.66 -6.38 -1.89
N THR A 39 -5.21 -5.38 -2.58
CA THR A 39 -5.27 -5.36 -4.04
C THR A 39 -4.68 -4.07 -4.60
N LEU A 40 -3.70 -4.20 -5.49
CA LEU A 40 -3.07 -3.07 -6.15
C LEU A 40 -3.92 -2.63 -7.34
N ASN A 41 -4.12 -1.32 -7.47
CA ASN A 41 -4.77 -0.70 -8.61
C ASN A 41 -3.93 0.48 -9.10
N VAL A 42 -4.06 0.80 -10.38
CA VAL A 42 -3.51 2.02 -10.96
C VAL A 42 -4.65 2.99 -11.23
N ASP A 43 -4.39 4.29 -11.04
CA ASP A 43 -5.38 5.31 -11.34
C ASP A 43 -5.75 5.28 -12.83
N ARG A 44 -7.06 5.45 -13.14
CA ARG A 44 -7.52 5.37 -14.53
C ARG A 44 -6.95 6.45 -15.44
N GLU A 45 -6.68 7.63 -14.88
CA GLU A 45 -6.30 8.81 -15.66
C GLU A 45 -4.83 9.16 -15.51
N ASN A 46 -4.19 8.75 -14.40
CA ASN A 46 -2.78 9.05 -14.15
C ASN A 46 -2.00 7.76 -13.87
N PRO A 47 -1.19 7.27 -14.82
CA PRO A 47 -0.48 6.00 -14.67
C PRO A 47 0.60 6.04 -13.58
N ASN A 48 0.93 7.22 -13.05
CA ASN A 48 1.91 7.37 -11.97
C ASN A 48 1.28 7.24 -10.58
N ILE A 49 -0.03 7.09 -10.49
CA ILE A 49 -0.73 6.97 -9.20
C ILE A 49 -1.23 5.54 -9.02
N PHE A 50 -0.88 4.97 -7.89
CA PHE A 50 -1.27 3.61 -7.50
C PHE A 50 -2.05 3.65 -6.20
N TYR A 51 -2.96 2.69 -6.04
CA TYR A 51 -3.73 2.51 -4.83
C TYR A 51 -3.63 1.06 -4.37
N PHE A 52 -3.45 0.84 -3.06
CA PHE A 52 -3.84 -0.42 -2.45
C PHE A 52 -5.22 -0.27 -1.86
N ARG A 53 -6.15 -1.14 -2.27
CA ARG A 53 -7.41 -1.33 -1.56
C ARG A 53 -7.19 -2.47 -0.57
N GLU A 54 -7.51 -2.23 0.69
CA GLU A 54 -7.18 -3.15 1.77
C GLU A 54 -8.35 -3.31 2.71
N ALA A 55 -8.46 -4.49 3.31
CA ALA A 55 -9.34 -4.70 4.46
C ALA A 55 -8.64 -5.58 5.48
N TRP A 56 -8.80 -5.23 6.74
CA TRP A 56 -8.15 -5.89 7.87
C TRP A 56 -9.19 -6.23 8.93
N ASN A 57 -9.01 -7.38 9.59
CA ASN A 57 -9.94 -7.82 10.63
C ASN A 57 -9.90 -6.92 11.86
N SER A 58 -8.72 -6.35 12.18
CA SER A 58 -8.56 -5.52 13.37
C SER A 58 -7.41 -4.52 13.20
N ASP A 59 -7.40 -3.50 14.05
CA ASP A 59 -6.28 -2.55 14.13
C ASP A 59 -4.97 -3.25 14.50
N GLY A 60 -5.04 -4.30 15.34
CA GLY A 60 -3.86 -5.06 15.70
C GLY A 60 -3.23 -5.79 14.52
N ASP A 61 -4.06 -6.30 13.61
CA ASP A 61 -3.56 -6.95 12.39
C ASP A 61 -2.87 -5.96 11.46
N LEU A 62 -3.41 -4.76 11.32
CA LEU A 62 -2.75 -3.70 10.56
C LEU A 62 -1.42 -3.30 11.20
N ALA A 63 -1.38 -3.21 12.53
CA ALA A 63 -0.16 -2.87 13.25
C ALA A 63 0.94 -3.93 13.01
N LEU A 64 0.58 -5.22 12.96
CA LEU A 64 1.52 -6.29 12.60
C LEU A 64 2.01 -6.15 11.16
N HIS A 65 1.11 -5.82 10.23
CA HIS A 65 1.47 -5.54 8.84
C HIS A 65 2.53 -4.44 8.75
N ASP A 66 2.36 -3.37 9.50
CA ASP A 66 3.30 -2.24 9.51
C ASP A 66 4.68 -2.62 10.06
N GLN A 67 4.80 -3.74 10.77
CA GLN A 67 6.08 -4.25 11.29
C GLN A 67 6.78 -5.19 10.33
N THR A 68 6.19 -5.58 9.22
CA THR A 68 6.80 -6.49 8.26
C THR A 68 8.01 -5.86 7.58
N ALA A 69 8.94 -6.70 7.13
CA ALA A 69 10.13 -6.23 6.43
C ALA A 69 9.78 -5.48 5.14
N HIS A 70 8.77 -5.95 4.40
CA HIS A 70 8.40 -5.31 3.14
C HIS A 70 7.75 -3.93 3.33
N VAL A 71 6.96 -3.73 4.39
CA VAL A 71 6.41 -2.39 4.69
C VAL A 71 7.50 -1.46 5.18
N LYS A 72 8.37 -1.92 6.07
CA LYS A 72 9.49 -1.10 6.54
C LYS A 72 10.39 -0.67 5.39
N ALA A 73 10.66 -1.58 4.46
CA ALA A 73 11.52 -1.29 3.31
C ALA A 73 10.94 -0.20 2.41
N ILE A 74 9.63 -0.25 2.10
CA ILE A 74 9.01 0.79 1.26
C ILE A 74 8.98 2.14 1.99
N ARG A 75 8.78 2.14 3.31
CA ARG A 75 8.79 3.36 4.09
C ARG A 75 10.18 4.02 4.14
N GLU A 76 11.24 3.23 4.18
CA GLU A 76 12.61 3.77 4.11
C GLU A 76 12.87 4.50 2.79
N ASP A 77 12.28 4.03 1.69
CA ASP A 77 12.46 4.59 0.37
C ASP A 77 11.35 5.55 -0.06
N GLU A 78 10.40 5.84 0.83
CA GLU A 78 9.18 6.59 0.51
C GLU A 78 9.49 7.95 -0.13
N LYS A 79 10.45 8.70 0.42
CA LYS A 79 10.79 10.03 -0.09
C LYS A 79 11.38 9.96 -1.50
N ARG A 80 12.16 8.92 -1.78
CA ARG A 80 12.78 8.74 -3.09
C ARG A 80 11.77 8.25 -4.13
N LEU A 81 10.89 7.35 -3.73
CA LEU A 81 10.00 6.65 -4.67
C LEU A 81 8.69 7.40 -4.93
N THR A 82 8.29 8.31 -4.04
CA THR A 82 6.97 8.94 -4.15
C THR A 82 7.05 10.47 -4.13
N LYS A 83 6.06 11.10 -4.76
CA LYS A 83 5.77 12.52 -4.59
C LYS A 83 4.83 12.69 -3.41
N GLY A 84 5.27 13.42 -2.38
CA GLY A 84 4.41 13.78 -1.26
C GLY A 84 4.18 12.67 -0.23
N GLY A 85 4.86 11.54 -0.35
CA GLY A 85 4.71 10.44 0.58
C GLY A 85 3.48 9.57 0.32
N ILE A 86 3.25 8.62 1.23
CA ILE A 86 2.13 7.68 1.17
C ILE A 86 0.97 8.29 1.96
N SER A 87 -0.22 8.38 1.34
CA SER A 87 -1.41 8.85 2.04
C SER A 87 -2.42 7.72 2.20
N VAL A 88 -3.17 7.72 3.30
CA VAL A 88 -4.13 6.66 3.59
C VAL A 88 -5.48 7.25 3.98
N LEU A 89 -6.55 6.54 3.62
CA LEU A 89 -7.91 6.80 4.04
C LEU A 89 -8.44 5.54 4.73
N PHE A 90 -9.06 5.72 5.89
CA PHE A 90 -9.68 4.63 6.64
C PHE A 90 -11.19 4.72 6.55
N MET A 91 -11.85 3.58 6.37
CA MET A 91 -13.29 3.52 6.20
C MET A 91 -13.85 2.31 6.94
N GLN A 92 -15.06 2.45 7.45
CA GLN A 92 -15.82 1.33 7.99
C GLN A 92 -17.29 1.55 7.70
N GLN A 93 -18.07 0.48 7.82
CA GLN A 93 -19.51 0.62 7.61
C GLN A 93 -20.14 1.45 8.74
N PRO A 94 -21.20 2.24 8.43
CA PRO A 94 -21.88 3.07 9.44
C PRO A 94 -22.59 2.25 10.50
#